data_7ad82501e6f0fc65a11a8eb6307d62f3
#
_entry.id   7ad82501e6f0fc65a11a8eb6307d62f3
#
_cell.length_a   1.000
_cell.length_b   1.000
_cell.length_c   1.000
_cell.angle_alpha   90.00
_cell.angle_beta   90.00
_cell.angle_gamma   90.00
#
_symmetry.space_group_name_H-M   'P 1'
#
loop_
_entity.id
_entity.type
_entity.pdbx_description
1 polymer ?
#
loop_
_entity_poly.entity_id
_entity_poly.type
_entity_poly.pdbx_seq_one_letter_code
_entity_poly.pdbx_strand_id
1 'polypeptide(L)'
;MSKIDPVHDLVLLVRSGHQLLHLDTEEEERASALLLHVADRLDQPLFAWTRVRGLGRVDLPGTVYDTESPAKASRHVAASDQPGLYHFKDLGPYLNQDAVLADQMKEAAEALRGVGGAILVTGRSVPFPDAVVSA
;
A
#
# COMPACT_ATOMS: atom_id res chain seq x y z
N MET A 1 -27.89 -5.64 -10.65
CA MET A 1 -26.85 -4.69 -11.07
C MET A 1 -25.82 -4.50 -9.96
N SER A 2 -24.58 -4.75 -10.29
CA SER A 2 -23.54 -4.63 -9.29
C SER A 2 -23.15 -3.16 -9.11
N LYS A 3 -22.97 -2.75 -7.88
CA LYS A 3 -22.37 -1.46 -7.56
C LYS A 3 -20.88 -1.64 -7.43
N ILE A 4 -20.13 -0.63 -7.87
CA ILE A 4 -18.72 -0.60 -7.61
C ILE A 4 -18.52 -0.27 -6.14
N ASP A 5 -17.92 -1.20 -5.42
CA ASP A 5 -17.60 -1.02 -4.00
C ASP A 5 -16.10 -1.28 -3.81
N PRO A 6 -15.29 -0.21 -3.89
CA PRO A 6 -13.83 -0.35 -3.79
C PRO A 6 -13.38 -0.97 -2.46
N VAL A 7 -14.06 -0.67 -1.36
CA VAL A 7 -13.72 -1.24 -0.06
C VAL A 7 -13.90 -2.76 -0.07
N HIS A 8 -15.05 -3.22 -0.56
CA HIS A 8 -15.34 -4.65 -0.65
C HIS A 8 -14.34 -5.36 -1.57
N ASP A 9 -14.06 -4.77 -2.73
CA ASP A 9 -13.15 -5.33 -3.71
C ASP A 9 -11.73 -5.46 -3.14
N LEU A 10 -11.24 -4.42 -2.47
CA LEU A 10 -9.91 -4.43 -1.87
C LEU A 10 -9.82 -5.47 -0.74
N VAL A 11 -10.83 -5.55 0.11
CA VAL A 11 -10.88 -6.56 1.17
C VAL A 11 -10.81 -7.97 0.58
N LEU A 12 -11.59 -8.24 -0.47
CA LEU A 12 -11.57 -9.54 -1.14
C LEU A 12 -10.21 -9.85 -1.74
N LEU A 13 -9.59 -8.88 -2.40
CA LEU A 13 -8.28 -9.07 -3.03
C LEU A 13 -7.21 -9.39 -1.98
N VAL A 14 -7.18 -8.66 -0.88
CA VAL A 14 -6.22 -8.92 0.19
C VAL A 14 -6.44 -10.32 0.78
N ARG A 15 -7.68 -10.67 1.06
CA ARG A 15 -8.03 -11.99 1.61
C ARG A 15 -7.73 -13.14 0.63
N SER A 16 -7.73 -12.84 -0.66
CA SER A 16 -7.43 -13.82 -1.71
C SER A 16 -5.94 -13.96 -2.00
N GLY A 17 -5.09 -13.24 -1.27
CA GLY A 17 -3.64 -13.36 -1.41
C GLY A 17 -2.98 -12.36 -2.34
N HIS A 18 -3.65 -11.27 -2.67
CA HIS A 18 -3.07 -10.19 -3.46
C HIS A 18 -2.44 -9.17 -2.51
N GLN A 19 -1.13 -9.18 -2.41
CA GLN A 19 -0.39 -8.33 -1.48
C GLN A 19 0.17 -7.05 -2.10
N LEU A 20 0.07 -6.87 -3.41
CA LEU A 20 0.51 -5.65 -4.09
C LEU A 20 -0.64 -5.16 -4.97
N LEU A 21 -1.26 -4.05 -4.56
CA LEU A 21 -2.48 -3.56 -5.17
C LEU A 21 -2.29 -2.12 -5.63
N HIS A 22 -2.89 -1.80 -6.77
CA HIS A 22 -2.94 -0.44 -7.29
C HIS A 22 -4.36 0.12 -7.14
N LEU A 23 -4.52 1.16 -6.35
CA LEU A 23 -5.76 1.92 -6.28
C LEU A 23 -5.62 3.11 -7.22
N ASP A 24 -6.27 3.02 -8.38
CA ASP A 24 -6.17 4.02 -9.45
C ASP A 24 -7.04 5.23 -9.13
N THR A 25 -6.44 6.24 -8.52
CA THR A 25 -7.11 7.49 -8.18
C THR A 25 -6.10 8.62 -8.09
N GLU A 26 -6.54 9.83 -8.36
CA GLU A 26 -5.77 11.05 -8.12
C GLU A 26 -6.18 11.73 -6.81
N GLU A 27 -7.27 11.28 -6.19
CA GLU A 27 -7.82 11.89 -4.98
C GLU A 27 -7.26 11.21 -3.74
N GLU A 28 -6.07 11.66 -3.28
CA GLU A 28 -5.36 11.02 -2.17
C GLU A 28 -6.16 11.05 -0.87
N GLU A 29 -6.89 12.11 -0.57
CA GLU A 29 -7.69 12.17 0.65
C GLU A 29 -8.81 11.14 0.62
N ARG A 30 -9.46 10.98 -0.53
CA ARG A 30 -10.51 9.99 -0.71
C ARG A 30 -9.94 8.58 -0.60
N ALA A 31 -8.77 8.35 -1.21
CA ALA A 31 -8.09 7.07 -1.10
C ALA A 31 -7.74 6.75 0.36
N SER A 32 -7.21 7.71 1.11
CA SER A 32 -6.87 7.53 2.52
C SER A 32 -8.08 7.15 3.35
N ALA A 33 -9.21 7.82 3.15
CA ALA A 33 -10.45 7.52 3.85
C ALA A 33 -10.96 6.11 3.51
N LEU A 34 -10.89 5.74 2.24
CA LEU A 34 -11.30 4.42 1.77
C LEU A 34 -10.44 3.33 2.39
N LEU A 35 -9.13 3.53 2.46
CA LEU A 35 -8.21 2.55 3.02
C LEU A 35 -8.36 2.39 4.52
N LEU A 36 -8.82 3.43 5.24
CA LEU A 36 -9.19 3.28 6.64
C LEU A 36 -10.33 2.27 6.81
N HIS A 37 -11.33 2.32 5.95
CA HIS A 37 -12.41 1.34 5.98
C HIS A 37 -11.93 -0.06 5.66
N VAL A 38 -11.02 -0.20 4.69
CA VAL A 38 -10.44 -1.50 4.35
C VAL A 38 -9.67 -2.07 5.55
N ALA A 39 -8.83 -1.25 6.18
CA ALA A 39 -8.03 -1.66 7.33
C ALA A 39 -8.94 -2.10 8.49
N ASP A 40 -10.01 -1.34 8.74
CA ASP A 40 -10.96 -1.67 9.79
C ASP A 40 -11.62 -3.03 9.53
N ARG A 41 -12.04 -3.28 8.30
CA ARG A 41 -12.66 -4.55 7.94
C ARG A 41 -11.70 -5.73 8.02
N LEU A 42 -10.42 -5.51 7.77
CA LEU A 42 -9.40 -6.53 7.87
C LEU A 42 -8.85 -6.66 9.29
N ASP A 43 -9.23 -5.78 10.19
CA ASP A 43 -8.72 -5.68 11.55
C ASP A 43 -7.19 -5.57 11.55
N GLN A 44 -6.66 -4.67 10.73
CA GLN A 44 -5.23 -4.45 10.58
C GLN A 44 -4.92 -2.96 10.71
N PRO A 45 -3.73 -2.61 11.22
CA PRO A 45 -3.31 -1.21 11.23
C PRO A 45 -3.04 -0.71 9.81
N LEU A 46 -3.28 0.57 9.59
CA LEU A 46 -2.97 1.24 8.35
C LEU A 46 -1.72 2.09 8.53
N PHE A 47 -0.74 1.89 7.67
CA PHE A 47 0.45 2.71 7.57
C PHE A 47 0.37 3.53 6.29
N ALA A 48 0.97 4.70 6.29
CA ALA A 48 1.07 5.54 5.11
C ALA A 48 2.52 5.99 4.92
N TRP A 49 2.92 6.03 3.68
CA TRP A 49 4.23 6.53 3.28
C TRP A 49 4.07 7.75 2.38
N THR A 50 4.82 8.80 2.68
CA THR A 50 5.05 9.91 1.76
C THR A 50 6.54 10.20 1.73
N ARG A 51 7.02 10.78 0.64
CA ARG A 51 8.45 11.09 0.51
C ARG A 51 8.92 12.15 1.51
N VAL A 52 8.01 12.95 2.02
CA VAL A 52 8.35 14.02 2.96
C VAL A 52 8.47 13.49 4.39
N ARG A 53 7.59 12.57 4.77
CA ARG A 53 7.48 12.14 6.16
C ARG A 53 8.01 10.72 6.41
N GLY A 54 8.12 9.91 5.37
CA GLY A 54 8.45 8.51 5.52
C GLY A 54 7.24 7.67 5.90
N LEU A 55 7.49 6.48 6.43
CA LEU A 55 6.47 5.50 6.76
C LEU A 55 6.02 5.67 8.21
N GLY A 56 4.73 5.76 8.43
CA GLY A 56 4.17 5.86 9.77
C GLY A 56 2.77 5.30 9.86
N ARG A 57 2.39 4.87 11.04
CA ARG A 57 1.04 4.40 11.32
C ARG A 57 0.09 5.60 11.38
N VAL A 58 -1.03 5.52 10.68
CA VAL A 58 -1.91 6.70 10.51
C VAL A 58 -2.61 7.12 11.80
N ASP A 59 -2.80 6.21 12.75
CA ASP A 59 -3.48 6.48 14.01
C ASP A 59 -2.53 6.85 15.16
N LEU A 60 -1.23 6.95 14.89
CA LEU A 60 -0.24 7.31 15.89
C LEU A 60 0.63 8.46 15.40
N PRO A 61 1.18 9.28 16.30
CA PRO A 61 2.12 10.32 15.90
C PRO A 61 3.47 9.72 15.54
N GLY A 62 4.22 10.42 14.69
CA GLY A 62 5.57 10.05 14.33
C GLY A 62 5.64 9.08 13.16
N THR A 63 6.86 8.83 12.72
CA THR A 63 7.16 7.95 11.60
C THR A 63 8.37 7.08 11.95
N VAL A 64 8.55 6.00 11.19
CA VAL A 64 9.72 5.15 11.32
C VAL A 64 10.94 5.92 10.83
N TYR A 65 12.01 5.88 11.60
CA TYR A 65 13.25 6.59 11.27
C TYR A 65 13.82 6.12 9.93
N ASP A 66 14.26 7.08 9.13
CA ASP A 66 14.97 6.83 7.87
C ASP A 66 14.17 6.02 6.85
N THR A 67 12.87 6.34 6.70
CA THR A 67 11.99 5.69 5.73
C THR A 67 11.45 6.64 4.67
N GLU A 68 12.04 7.84 4.51
CA GLU A 68 11.65 8.77 3.44
C GLU A 68 12.01 8.23 2.06
N SER A 69 13.10 7.47 1.96
CA SER A 69 13.44 6.76 0.73
C SER A 69 12.47 5.60 0.52
N PRO A 70 11.86 5.46 -0.67
CA PRO A 70 10.98 4.33 -0.94
C PRO A 70 11.66 2.98 -0.77
N ALA A 71 12.94 2.88 -1.13
CA ALA A 71 13.70 1.63 -0.99
C ALA A 71 13.85 1.24 0.49
N LYS A 72 14.14 2.20 1.35
CA LYS A 72 14.26 1.94 2.79
C LYS A 72 12.92 1.61 3.41
N ALA A 73 11.86 2.30 2.99
CA ALA A 73 10.51 2.01 3.43
C ALA A 73 10.10 0.58 3.05
N SER A 74 10.39 0.17 1.80
CA SER A 74 10.06 -1.18 1.35
C SER A 74 10.81 -2.25 2.13
N ARG A 75 12.08 -2.00 2.48
CA ARG A 75 12.86 -2.92 3.32
C ARG A 75 12.28 -3.05 4.72
N HIS A 76 11.80 -1.94 5.28
CA HIS A 76 11.13 -1.97 6.57
C HIS A 76 9.86 -2.82 6.52
N VAL A 77 9.06 -2.65 5.46
CA VAL A 77 7.85 -3.45 5.25
C VAL A 77 8.19 -4.93 5.12
N ALA A 78 9.22 -5.25 4.34
CA ALA A 78 9.65 -6.64 4.12
C ALA A 78 10.11 -7.31 5.41
N ALA A 79 10.63 -6.55 6.35
CA ALA A 79 11.10 -7.06 7.64
C ALA A 79 10.00 -7.13 8.70
N SER A 80 8.79 -6.67 8.39
CA SER A 80 7.68 -6.69 9.35
C SER A 80 7.20 -8.13 9.59
N ASP A 81 6.97 -8.45 10.85
CA ASP A 81 6.41 -9.74 11.26
C ASP A 81 4.94 -9.64 11.68
N GLN A 82 4.33 -8.48 11.47
CA GLN A 82 2.95 -8.21 11.82
C GLN A 82 2.13 -7.85 10.59
N PRO A 83 0.86 -8.25 10.53
CA PRO A 83 0.00 -7.84 9.42
C PRO A 83 -0.24 -6.33 9.46
N GLY A 84 -0.41 -5.74 8.30
CA GLY A 84 -0.69 -4.32 8.18
C GLY A 84 -0.94 -3.95 6.73
N LEU A 85 -1.67 -2.88 6.52
CA LEU A 85 -1.84 -2.27 5.21
C LEU A 85 -0.86 -1.12 5.10
N TYR A 86 -0.12 -1.08 4.00
CA TYR A 86 0.90 -0.07 3.76
C TYR A 86 0.54 0.73 2.52
N HIS A 87 0.08 1.96 2.74
CA HIS A 87 -0.36 2.85 1.68
C HIS A 87 0.80 3.74 1.23
N PHE A 88 1.35 3.47 0.04
CA PHE A 88 2.40 4.30 -0.55
C PHE A 88 1.77 5.32 -1.48
N LYS A 89 1.86 6.59 -1.09
CA LYS A 89 1.25 7.69 -1.83
C LYS A 89 2.21 8.21 -2.89
N ASP A 90 1.68 8.40 -4.10
CA ASP A 90 2.39 9.04 -5.21
C ASP A 90 3.74 8.40 -5.53
N LEU A 91 3.77 7.08 -5.52
CA LEU A 91 4.99 6.31 -5.76
C LEU A 91 5.28 6.11 -7.25
N GLY A 92 4.30 6.30 -8.12
CA GLY A 92 4.42 6.03 -9.56
C GLY A 92 5.64 6.63 -10.23
N PRO A 93 5.95 7.94 -10.03
CA PRO A 93 7.13 8.55 -10.63
C PRO A 93 8.45 7.85 -10.26
N TYR A 94 8.58 7.37 -9.03
CA TYR A 94 9.76 6.63 -8.59
C TYR A 94 9.84 5.27 -9.27
N LEU A 95 8.72 4.58 -9.37
CA LEU A 95 8.66 3.25 -9.97
C LEU A 95 8.98 3.27 -11.47
N ASN A 96 8.55 4.32 -12.15
CA ASN A 96 8.81 4.46 -13.58
C ASN A 96 10.27 4.76 -13.91
N GLN A 97 11.03 5.26 -12.94
CA GLN A 97 12.43 5.61 -13.12
C GLN A 97 13.38 4.58 -12.54
N ASP A 98 12.90 3.66 -11.72
CA ASP A 98 13.75 2.75 -10.96
C ASP A 98 13.14 1.34 -10.95
N ALA A 99 13.65 0.50 -11.84
CA ALA A 99 13.20 -0.89 -11.92
C ALA A 99 13.57 -1.70 -10.69
N VAL A 100 14.67 -1.35 -10.03
CA VAL A 100 15.09 -2.01 -8.79
C VAL A 100 14.07 -1.76 -7.69
N LEU A 101 13.56 -0.53 -7.60
CA LEU A 101 12.52 -0.20 -6.63
C LEU A 101 11.24 -1.03 -6.86
N ALA A 102 10.85 -1.18 -8.13
CA ALA A 102 9.68 -2.00 -8.46
C ALA A 102 9.87 -3.44 -7.97
N ASP A 103 11.05 -4.01 -8.17
CA ASP A 103 11.38 -5.35 -7.69
C ASP A 103 11.39 -5.42 -6.16
N GLN A 104 11.92 -4.40 -5.49
CA GLN A 104 11.92 -4.34 -4.03
C GLN A 104 10.50 -4.28 -3.47
N MET A 105 9.59 -3.56 -4.12
CA MET A 105 8.20 -3.49 -3.72
C MET A 105 7.52 -4.87 -3.86
N LYS A 106 7.82 -5.59 -4.93
CA LYS A 106 7.29 -6.94 -5.12
C LYS A 106 7.82 -7.90 -4.07
N GLU A 107 9.09 -7.81 -3.71
CA GLU A 107 9.68 -8.63 -2.64
C GLU A 107 9.03 -8.31 -1.29
N ALA A 108 8.82 -7.04 -0.99
CA ALA A 108 8.16 -6.63 0.24
C ALA A 108 6.73 -7.17 0.31
N ALA A 109 6.00 -7.10 -0.79
CA ALA A 109 4.65 -7.65 -0.86
C ALA A 109 4.66 -9.16 -0.66
N GLU A 110 5.61 -9.88 -1.26
CA GLU A 110 5.73 -11.32 -1.08
C GLU A 110 6.03 -11.68 0.37
N ALA A 111 6.86 -10.88 1.05
CA ALA A 111 7.14 -11.09 2.48
C ALA A 111 5.87 -10.94 3.33
N LEU A 112 4.97 -10.03 2.96
CA LEU A 112 3.71 -9.83 3.66
C LEU A 112 2.73 -11.00 3.48
N ARG A 113 2.90 -11.80 2.46
CA ARG A 113 2.02 -12.96 2.21
C ARG A 113 1.99 -13.89 3.42
N GLY A 114 3.13 -14.08 4.07
CA GLY A 114 3.22 -14.95 5.23
C GLY A 114 2.59 -14.38 6.50
N VAL A 115 2.42 -13.06 6.57
CA VAL A 115 1.87 -12.39 7.76
C VAL A 115 0.47 -11.81 7.53
N GLY A 116 -0.01 -11.78 6.28
CA GLY A 116 -1.38 -11.37 6.00
C GLY A 116 -1.59 -9.90 5.67
N GLY A 117 -0.51 -9.15 5.48
CA GLY A 117 -0.59 -7.74 5.11
C GLY A 117 -0.64 -7.51 3.61
N ALA A 118 -0.65 -6.24 3.21
CA ALA A 118 -0.64 -5.85 1.81
C ALA A 118 -0.06 -4.44 1.62
N ILE A 119 0.48 -4.22 0.43
CA ILE A 119 0.92 -2.90 -0.02
C ILE A 119 -0.10 -2.37 -1.03
N LEU A 120 -0.52 -1.13 -0.84
CA LEU A 120 -1.44 -0.45 -1.73
C LEU A 120 -0.75 0.82 -2.24
N VAL A 121 -0.64 0.91 -3.56
CA VAL A 121 -0.05 2.07 -4.21
C VAL A 121 -1.16 2.87 -4.85
N THR A 122 -1.24 4.15 -4.52
CA THR A 122 -2.21 5.07 -5.13
C THR A 122 -1.52 5.96 -6.15
N GLY A 123 -2.31 6.51 -7.06
CA GLY A 123 -1.83 7.37 -8.13
C GLY A 123 -2.05 6.73 -9.48
N ARG A 124 -1.61 7.46 -10.53
CA ARG A 124 -1.70 6.98 -11.90
C ARG A 124 -0.35 6.43 -12.37
N SER A 125 -0.39 5.69 -13.46
CA SER A 125 0.83 5.20 -14.14
C SER A 125 1.73 4.32 -13.26
N VAL A 126 1.13 3.45 -12.48
CA VAL A 126 1.86 2.46 -11.70
C VAL A 126 2.16 1.26 -12.60
N PRO A 127 3.44 0.83 -12.74
CA PRO A 127 3.84 -0.13 -13.76
C PRO A 127 3.64 -1.60 -13.42
N PHE A 128 3.16 -1.94 -12.22
CA PHE A 128 3.01 -3.36 -11.84
C PHE A 128 1.75 -3.64 -11.06
N PRO A 129 0.57 -3.44 -11.61
CA PRO A 129 -0.61 -3.79 -10.85
C PRO A 129 -0.81 -5.31 -10.86
N ASP A 130 -0.73 -5.97 -9.70
CA ASP A 130 -1.23 -7.32 -9.54
C ASP A 130 -2.74 -7.30 -9.65
N ALA A 131 -3.33 -6.27 -9.06
CA ALA A 131 -4.74 -5.99 -9.19
C ALA A 131 -4.95 -4.48 -9.16
N VAL A 132 -5.85 -3.99 -9.98
CA VAL A 132 -6.17 -2.57 -10.09
C VAL A 132 -7.63 -2.37 -9.66
N VAL A 133 -7.84 -1.45 -8.75
CA VAL A 133 -9.17 -1.02 -8.34
C VAL A 133 -9.31 0.47 -8.64
N SER A 134 -10.35 0.81 -9.37
CA SER A 134 -10.68 2.21 -9.66
C SER A 134 -11.63 2.75 -8.60
N ALA A 135 -11.37 3.95 -8.15
CA ALA A 135 -12.18 4.58 -7.13
C ALA A 135 -12.82 5.87 -7.61
#